data_690dcf1f54ca4affc1c61a638585c1b0
#
_entry.id   690dcf1f54ca4affc1c61a638585c1b0
#
_cell.length_a   1.000
_cell.length_b   1.000
_cell.length_c   1.000
_cell.angle_alpha   90.00
_cell.angle_beta   90.00
_cell.angle_gamma   90.00
#
_symmetry.space_group_name_H-M   'P 1'
#
loop_
_entity.id
_entity.type
_entity.pdbx_description
1 polymer ?
#
loop_
_entity_poly.entity_id
_entity_poly.type
_entity_poly.pdbx_seq_one_letter_code
_entity_poly.pdbx_strand_id
1 'polypeptide(L)'
;MNIIICGAGRVGFTIAKLLSEQGHSITVIDQSSEDIQKINDSLDVKAIVGKATYPSILEKANANETDMIIAVTRNDEINMLICQIAFSIFNIPKKIARIRSQDYLNPKFTRVYNKENLPIDVIISPEIEIAKSIQRKLEAPGALDSVPFAGNQIRLLEILIKDNCKLINIKFNELTKKFPNLDANIIAIIRGDKSFIPKKTDLVQENDKIYVIINSSQMGETLKAFGHEEKISKKILIIGGGNIGYNL
;
A
#
# COMPACT_ATOMS: atom_id res chain seq x y z
N MET A 1 17.15 3.07 10.53
CA MET A 1 17.72 2.54 9.28
C MET A 1 18.21 3.70 8.44
N ASN A 2 19.31 3.48 7.69
CA ASN A 2 19.82 4.40 6.69
C ASN A 2 19.24 4.02 5.32
N ILE A 3 18.50 4.92 4.68
CA ILE A 3 17.77 4.61 3.46
C ILE A 3 18.11 5.63 2.37
N ILE A 4 18.47 5.14 1.18
CA ILE A 4 18.65 5.97 -0.01
C ILE A 4 17.41 5.84 -0.89
N ILE A 5 16.84 6.97 -1.30
CA ILE A 5 15.73 7.05 -2.24
C ILE A 5 16.22 7.71 -3.54
N CYS A 6 16.14 6.99 -4.64
CA CYS A 6 16.55 7.46 -5.96
C CYS A 6 15.32 7.85 -6.78
N GLY A 7 15.14 9.17 -6.95
CA GLY A 7 13.98 9.80 -7.56
C GLY A 7 13.23 10.70 -6.57
N ALA A 8 13.22 12.02 -6.81
CA ALA A 8 12.56 13.03 -5.96
C ALA A 8 11.16 13.44 -6.48
N GLY A 9 10.63 12.72 -7.47
CA GLY A 9 9.28 12.95 -7.96
C GLY A 9 8.21 12.63 -6.90
N ARG A 10 6.92 12.73 -7.25
CA ARG A 10 5.79 12.55 -6.32
C ARG A 10 5.91 11.30 -5.43
N VAL A 11 6.29 10.15 -6.02
CA VAL A 11 6.41 8.89 -5.26
C VAL A 11 7.58 8.96 -4.26
N GLY A 12 8.76 9.37 -4.74
CA GLY A 12 9.95 9.47 -3.87
C GLY A 12 9.78 10.49 -2.76
N PHE A 13 9.17 11.65 -3.04
CA PHE A 13 8.82 12.66 -2.02
C PHE A 13 7.91 12.05 -0.93
N THR A 14 6.84 11.35 -1.33
CA THR A 14 5.90 10.76 -0.38
C THR A 14 6.57 9.69 0.49
N ILE A 15 7.41 8.84 -0.11
CA ILE A 15 8.15 7.82 0.61
C ILE A 15 9.15 8.47 1.58
N ALA A 16 9.91 9.48 1.14
CA ALA A 16 10.85 10.20 1.97
C ALA A 16 10.17 10.82 3.19
N LYS A 17 9.03 11.48 2.99
CA LYS A 17 8.23 12.07 4.06
C LYS A 17 7.79 11.01 5.09
N LEU A 18 7.14 9.94 4.63
CA LEU A 18 6.63 8.89 5.52
C LEU A 18 7.75 8.22 6.33
N LEU A 19 8.89 7.92 5.71
CA LEU A 19 9.99 7.23 6.39
C LEU A 19 10.76 8.18 7.32
N SER A 20 10.90 9.46 7.00
CA SER A 20 11.50 10.45 7.90
C SER A 20 10.66 10.68 9.16
N GLU A 21 9.32 10.75 9.01
CA GLU A 21 8.39 10.83 10.14
C GLU A 21 8.44 9.60 11.06
N GLN A 22 8.89 8.46 10.55
CA GLN A 22 9.13 7.22 11.32
C GLN A 22 10.52 7.18 11.98
N GLY A 23 11.32 8.24 11.88
CA GLY A 23 12.64 8.35 12.50
C GLY A 23 13.76 7.63 11.74
N HIS A 24 13.61 7.38 10.44
CA HIS A 24 14.67 6.83 9.61
C HIS A 24 15.57 7.94 9.05
N SER A 25 16.87 7.64 8.87
CA SER A 25 17.82 8.53 8.21
C SER A 25 17.68 8.39 6.69
N ILE A 26 17.23 9.44 6.03
CA ILE A 26 16.89 9.41 4.60
C ILE A 26 17.86 10.26 3.80
N THR A 27 18.35 9.72 2.68
CA THR A 27 19.05 10.47 1.65
C THR A 27 18.30 10.36 0.34
N VAL A 28 17.89 11.48 -0.25
CA VAL A 28 17.18 11.51 -1.56
C VAL A 28 18.16 11.94 -2.65
N ILE A 29 18.15 11.25 -3.78
CA ILE A 29 18.97 11.56 -4.96
C ILE A 29 18.07 11.78 -6.16
N ASP A 30 18.22 12.90 -6.85
CA ASP A 30 17.60 13.15 -8.16
C ASP A 30 18.50 14.05 -9.01
N GLN A 31 18.38 13.93 -10.32
CA GLN A 31 19.08 14.82 -11.27
C GLN A 31 18.43 16.21 -11.40
N SER A 32 17.16 16.34 -11.01
CA SER A 32 16.40 17.60 -11.01
C SER A 32 16.76 18.41 -9.76
N SER A 33 17.46 19.53 -9.98
CA SER A 33 17.75 20.47 -8.88
C SER A 33 16.49 21.08 -8.29
N GLU A 34 15.44 21.29 -9.10
CA GLU A 34 14.15 21.79 -8.66
C GLU A 34 13.44 20.82 -7.71
N ASP A 35 13.41 19.52 -8.04
CA ASP A 35 12.77 18.51 -7.19
C ASP A 35 13.58 18.31 -5.90
N ILE A 36 14.90 18.37 -5.95
CA ILE A 36 15.78 18.33 -4.77
C ILE A 36 15.55 19.56 -3.88
N GLN A 37 15.39 20.74 -4.47
CA GLN A 37 15.08 21.94 -3.67
C GLN A 37 13.75 21.80 -2.92
N LYS A 38 12.69 21.27 -3.58
CA LYS A 38 11.41 20.98 -2.91
C LYS A 38 11.55 20.02 -1.74
N ILE A 39 12.41 19.01 -1.86
CA ILE A 39 12.73 18.09 -0.76
C ILE A 39 13.36 18.85 0.40
N ASN A 40 14.40 19.66 0.15
CA ASN A 40 15.10 20.43 1.17
C ASN A 40 14.19 21.43 1.89
N ASP A 41 13.28 22.06 1.17
CA ASP A 41 12.37 23.05 1.73
C ASP A 41 11.24 22.43 2.58
N SER A 42 10.98 21.16 2.41
CA SER A 42 9.80 20.49 2.99
C SER A 42 10.10 19.39 3.99
N LEU A 43 11.27 18.78 3.94
CA LEU A 43 11.61 17.59 4.72
C LEU A 43 12.99 17.75 5.38
N ASP A 44 13.12 17.22 6.59
CA ASP A 44 14.41 17.11 7.27
C ASP A 44 15.13 15.81 6.83
N VAL A 45 15.68 15.85 5.61
CA VAL A 45 16.38 14.72 4.99
C VAL A 45 17.59 15.24 4.20
N LYS A 46 18.61 14.41 4.02
CA LYS A 46 19.71 14.74 3.12
C LYS A 46 19.27 14.63 1.68
N ALA A 47 19.53 15.64 0.85
CA ALA A 47 19.18 15.63 -0.55
C ALA A 47 20.40 15.94 -1.43
N ILE A 48 20.56 15.20 -2.53
CA ILE A 48 21.73 15.26 -3.42
C ILE A 48 21.26 15.40 -4.86
N VAL A 49 21.73 16.44 -5.53
CA VAL A 49 21.55 16.58 -6.99
C VAL A 49 22.57 15.68 -7.71
N GLY A 50 22.09 14.71 -8.49
CA GLY A 50 22.95 13.82 -9.25
C GLY A 50 22.22 12.64 -9.88
N LYS A 51 22.93 11.92 -10.76
CA LYS A 51 22.41 10.68 -11.34
C LYS A 51 22.71 9.51 -10.40
N ALA A 52 21.67 8.88 -9.87
CA ALA A 52 21.81 7.74 -8.95
C ALA A 52 22.44 6.49 -9.61
N THR A 53 22.59 6.47 -10.93
CA THR A 53 23.34 5.45 -11.66
C THR A 53 24.85 5.66 -11.63
N TYR A 54 25.33 6.77 -11.06
CA TYR A 54 26.78 7.01 -10.92
C TYR A 54 27.24 6.53 -9.53
N PRO A 55 28.17 5.56 -9.46
CA PRO A 55 28.68 5.06 -8.17
C PRO A 55 29.20 6.17 -7.25
N SER A 56 29.86 7.19 -7.80
CA SER A 56 30.35 8.33 -7.01
C SER A 56 29.24 9.15 -6.34
N ILE A 57 28.04 9.19 -6.93
CA ILE A 57 26.87 9.86 -6.32
C ILE A 57 26.28 9.00 -5.20
N LEU A 58 26.21 7.68 -5.39
CA LEU A 58 25.80 6.75 -4.33
C LEU A 58 26.80 6.77 -3.16
N GLU A 59 28.09 6.84 -3.44
CA GLU A 59 29.14 6.98 -2.41
C GLU A 59 28.96 8.27 -1.59
N LYS A 60 28.70 9.42 -2.24
CA LYS A 60 28.36 10.69 -1.56
C LYS A 60 27.09 10.60 -0.72
N ALA A 61 26.17 9.70 -1.08
CA ALA A 61 24.97 9.39 -0.32
C ALA A 61 25.22 8.41 0.83
N ASN A 62 26.46 8.00 1.06
CA ASN A 62 26.88 7.04 2.08
C ASN A 62 26.33 5.61 1.84
N ALA A 63 26.37 5.17 0.59
CA ALA A 63 25.84 3.86 0.17
C ALA A 63 26.48 2.67 0.92
N ASN A 64 27.73 2.80 1.38
CA ASN A 64 28.43 1.74 2.14
C ASN A 64 27.79 1.45 3.52
N GLU A 65 27.06 2.41 4.09
CA GLU A 65 26.41 2.27 5.41
C GLU A 65 24.86 2.24 5.26
N THR A 66 24.37 1.99 4.04
CA THR A 66 22.95 2.03 3.73
C THR A 66 22.32 0.66 3.92
N ASP A 67 21.22 0.60 4.66
CA ASP A 67 20.44 -0.62 4.90
C ASP A 67 19.50 -0.95 3.73
N MET A 68 19.01 0.08 3.05
CA MET A 68 17.99 -0.08 1.98
C MET A 68 18.15 0.99 0.91
N ILE A 69 17.99 0.59 -0.35
CA ILE A 69 17.84 1.51 -1.48
C ILE A 69 16.49 1.34 -2.15
N ILE A 70 15.84 2.47 -2.47
CA ILE A 70 14.52 2.53 -3.10
C ILE A 70 14.65 3.31 -4.42
N ALA A 71 14.66 2.60 -5.53
CA ALA A 71 14.76 3.18 -6.86
C ALA A 71 13.36 3.43 -7.45
N VAL A 72 12.94 4.70 -7.50
CA VAL A 72 11.61 5.13 -7.91
C VAL A 72 11.63 6.26 -8.94
N THR A 73 12.64 6.25 -9.80
CA THR A 73 12.76 7.19 -10.92
C THR A 73 11.64 6.94 -11.95
N ARG A 74 11.59 7.75 -13.02
CA ARG A 74 10.60 7.61 -14.09
C ARG A 74 10.87 6.45 -15.04
N ASN A 75 12.05 5.84 -14.99
CA ASN A 75 12.50 4.85 -15.96
C ASN A 75 12.82 3.53 -15.24
N ASP A 76 12.21 2.44 -15.71
CA ASP A 76 12.32 1.11 -15.12
C ASP A 76 13.75 0.56 -15.23
N GLU A 77 14.41 0.75 -16.39
CA GLU A 77 15.78 0.29 -16.63
C GLU A 77 16.78 1.01 -15.73
N ILE A 78 16.57 2.31 -15.51
CA ILE A 78 17.37 3.09 -14.54
C ILE A 78 17.19 2.54 -13.13
N ASN A 79 15.96 2.21 -12.71
CA ASN A 79 15.67 1.65 -11.40
C ASN A 79 16.36 0.28 -11.22
N MET A 80 16.34 -0.57 -12.26
CA MET A 80 17.06 -1.84 -12.27
C MET A 80 18.58 -1.65 -12.16
N LEU A 81 19.13 -0.72 -12.95
CA LEU A 81 20.57 -0.43 -12.92
C LEU A 81 21.02 0.11 -11.56
N ILE A 82 20.24 0.97 -10.92
CA ILE A 82 20.52 1.48 -9.57
C ILE A 82 20.62 0.31 -8.58
N CYS A 83 19.66 -0.62 -8.61
CA CYS A 83 19.66 -1.80 -7.74
C CYS A 83 20.86 -2.71 -8.02
N GLN A 84 21.25 -2.87 -9.29
CA GLN A 84 22.45 -3.64 -9.68
C GLN A 84 23.73 -3.01 -9.12
N ILE A 85 23.89 -1.71 -9.27
CA ILE A 85 25.07 -0.97 -8.75
C ILE A 85 25.10 -1.04 -7.21
N ALA A 86 23.95 -0.82 -6.57
CA ALA A 86 23.79 -0.90 -5.13
C ALA A 86 24.21 -2.27 -4.56
N PHE A 87 23.91 -3.34 -5.29
CA PHE A 87 24.33 -4.69 -4.92
C PHE A 87 25.82 -4.94 -5.20
N SER A 88 26.26 -4.68 -6.43
CA SER A 88 27.57 -5.14 -6.90
C SER A 88 28.74 -4.34 -6.31
N ILE A 89 28.53 -3.06 -5.98
CA ILE A 89 29.59 -2.16 -5.50
C ILE A 89 29.46 -1.93 -4.00
N PHE A 90 28.24 -1.71 -3.50
CA PHE A 90 28.01 -1.26 -2.11
C PHE A 90 27.42 -2.35 -1.21
N ASN A 91 27.06 -3.53 -1.76
CA ASN A 91 26.47 -4.64 -1.02
C ASN A 91 25.24 -4.24 -0.17
N ILE A 92 24.43 -3.27 -0.66
CA ILE A 92 23.24 -2.84 0.07
C ILE A 92 22.28 -4.02 0.25
N PRO A 93 21.89 -4.36 1.51
CA PRO A 93 21.14 -5.58 1.80
C PRO A 93 19.77 -5.62 1.15
N LYS A 94 19.01 -4.50 1.16
CA LYS A 94 17.64 -4.43 0.65
C LYS A 94 17.54 -3.46 -0.52
N LYS A 95 17.06 -3.99 -1.64
CA LYS A 95 16.89 -3.21 -2.89
C LYS A 95 15.46 -3.29 -3.36
N ILE A 96 14.82 -2.13 -3.49
CA ILE A 96 13.44 -1.97 -3.93
C ILE A 96 13.42 -1.18 -5.22
N ALA A 97 12.77 -1.68 -6.25
CA ALA A 97 12.64 -1.00 -7.53
C ALA A 97 11.18 -0.81 -7.93
N ARG A 98 10.87 0.37 -8.44
CA ARG A 98 9.62 0.62 -9.15
C ARG A 98 9.76 0.11 -10.57
N ILE A 99 8.87 -0.81 -10.97
CA ILE A 99 8.77 -1.37 -12.32
C ILE A 99 7.31 -1.22 -12.77
N ARG A 100 7.09 -0.62 -13.94
CA ARG A 100 5.76 -0.34 -14.47
C ARG A 100 5.42 -1.12 -15.74
N SER A 101 6.46 -1.43 -16.53
CA SER A 101 6.29 -2.15 -17.79
C SER A 101 5.76 -3.56 -17.53
N GLN A 102 4.67 -3.90 -18.22
CA GLN A 102 4.06 -5.23 -18.13
C GLN A 102 4.98 -6.32 -18.68
N ASP A 103 5.86 -5.98 -19.62
CA ASP A 103 6.84 -6.93 -20.13
C ASP A 103 7.81 -7.40 -19.06
N TYR A 104 8.28 -6.47 -18.20
CA TYR A 104 9.15 -6.79 -17.07
C TYR A 104 8.42 -7.51 -15.94
N LEU A 105 7.10 -7.31 -15.80
CA LEU A 105 6.28 -7.92 -14.76
C LEU A 105 5.65 -9.26 -15.19
N ASN A 106 5.82 -9.65 -16.45
CA ASN A 106 5.30 -10.91 -16.97
C ASN A 106 5.92 -12.11 -16.22
N PRO A 107 5.10 -13.02 -15.66
CA PRO A 107 5.60 -14.17 -14.90
C PRO A 107 6.61 -15.05 -15.66
N LYS A 108 6.56 -15.06 -16.99
CA LYS A 108 7.52 -15.81 -17.82
C LYS A 108 8.95 -15.26 -17.69
N PHE A 109 9.11 -13.97 -17.40
CA PHE A 109 10.40 -13.26 -17.39
C PHE A 109 10.87 -12.88 -15.99
N THR A 110 10.04 -13.04 -14.95
CA THR A 110 10.37 -12.65 -13.57
C THR A 110 11.56 -13.39 -12.98
N ARG A 111 12.01 -14.49 -13.59
CA ARG A 111 13.23 -15.23 -13.20
C ARG A 111 14.50 -14.39 -13.25
N VAL A 112 14.47 -13.26 -13.98
CA VAL A 112 15.61 -12.33 -14.02
C VAL A 112 15.83 -11.63 -12.68
N TYR A 113 14.79 -11.50 -11.83
CA TYR A 113 14.87 -10.81 -10.54
C TYR A 113 15.35 -11.76 -9.44
N ASN A 114 16.65 -11.96 -9.39
CA ASN A 114 17.32 -12.75 -8.36
C ASN A 114 18.74 -12.20 -8.13
N LYS A 115 19.43 -12.71 -7.11
CA LYS A 115 20.78 -12.23 -6.73
C LYS A 115 21.85 -12.47 -7.81
N GLU A 116 21.65 -13.46 -8.67
CA GLU A 116 22.63 -13.84 -9.71
C GLU A 116 22.52 -12.96 -10.97
N ASN A 117 21.30 -12.47 -11.27
CA ASN A 117 21.01 -11.66 -12.47
C ASN A 117 20.74 -10.20 -12.11
N LEU A 118 19.50 -9.87 -11.73
CA LEU A 118 19.09 -8.53 -11.29
C LEU A 118 18.66 -8.58 -9.82
N PRO A 119 19.49 -8.12 -8.90
CA PRO A 119 19.29 -8.28 -7.46
C PRO A 119 18.28 -7.28 -6.91
N ILE A 120 17.01 -7.44 -7.27
CA ILE A 120 15.88 -6.67 -6.76
C ILE A 120 15.13 -7.55 -5.77
N ASP A 121 15.05 -7.12 -4.52
CA ASP A 121 14.39 -7.89 -3.46
C ASP A 121 12.88 -7.65 -3.44
N VAL A 122 12.44 -6.45 -3.84
CA VAL A 122 11.02 -6.07 -3.91
C VAL A 122 10.77 -5.22 -5.14
N ILE A 123 9.78 -5.63 -5.92
CA ILE A 123 9.27 -4.84 -7.05
C ILE A 123 7.99 -4.13 -6.59
N ILE A 124 7.91 -2.83 -6.86
CA ILE A 124 6.73 -2.00 -6.63
C ILE A 124 6.15 -1.59 -7.97
N SER A 125 4.89 -1.90 -8.22
CA SER A 125 4.10 -1.35 -9.32
C SER A 125 2.88 -0.64 -8.74
N PRO A 126 2.95 0.69 -8.52
CA PRO A 126 1.82 1.45 -7.97
C PRO A 126 0.54 1.28 -8.80
N GLU A 127 0.67 1.14 -10.11
CA GLU A 127 -0.43 0.98 -11.03
C GLU A 127 -1.21 -0.34 -10.79
N ILE A 128 -0.49 -1.42 -10.53
CA ILE A 128 -1.08 -2.72 -10.17
C ILE A 128 -1.75 -2.64 -8.79
N GLU A 129 -1.11 -2.02 -7.82
CA GLU A 129 -1.68 -1.90 -6.47
C GLU A 129 -2.94 -1.03 -6.44
N ILE A 130 -2.99 0.04 -7.25
CA ILE A 130 -4.20 0.85 -7.44
C ILE A 130 -5.30 0.01 -8.09
N ALA A 131 -4.99 -0.74 -9.17
CA ALA A 131 -5.96 -1.61 -9.83
C ALA A 131 -6.55 -2.65 -8.83
N LYS A 132 -5.68 -3.33 -8.05
CA LYS A 132 -6.11 -4.24 -6.99
C LYS A 132 -6.99 -3.56 -5.94
N SER A 133 -6.66 -2.33 -5.55
CA SER A 133 -7.48 -1.58 -4.58
C SER A 133 -8.87 -1.25 -5.15
N ILE A 134 -8.95 -0.84 -6.42
CA ILE A 134 -10.23 -0.62 -7.10
C ILE A 134 -11.02 -1.93 -7.20
N GLN A 135 -10.36 -3.02 -7.61
CA GLN A 135 -10.99 -4.34 -7.68
C GLN A 135 -11.61 -4.75 -6.33
N ARG A 136 -10.86 -4.61 -5.23
CA ARG A 136 -11.37 -4.91 -3.88
C ARG A 136 -12.63 -4.12 -3.53
N LYS A 137 -12.67 -2.83 -3.90
CA LYS A 137 -13.87 -1.99 -3.69
C LYS A 137 -15.06 -2.43 -4.55
N LEU A 138 -14.80 -2.89 -5.77
CA LEU A 138 -15.86 -3.41 -6.65
C LEU A 138 -16.42 -4.77 -6.14
N GLU A 139 -15.55 -5.60 -5.54
CA GLU A 139 -15.94 -6.88 -4.96
C GLU A 139 -16.74 -6.73 -3.65
N ALA A 140 -16.49 -5.66 -2.88
CA ALA A 140 -17.13 -5.40 -1.59
C ALA A 140 -17.84 -4.04 -1.58
N PRO A 141 -18.88 -3.84 -2.41
CA PRO A 141 -19.60 -2.58 -2.46
C PRO A 141 -20.26 -2.30 -1.09
N GLY A 142 -20.06 -1.08 -0.59
CA GLY A 142 -20.49 -0.69 0.76
C GLY A 142 -19.39 -0.78 1.82
N ALA A 143 -18.36 -1.58 1.65
CA ALA A 143 -17.17 -1.49 2.49
C ALA A 143 -16.28 -0.30 2.06
N LEU A 144 -15.63 0.34 3.03
CA LEU A 144 -14.60 1.36 2.75
C LEU A 144 -13.33 0.71 2.19
N ASP A 145 -12.95 -0.45 2.74
CA ASP A 145 -11.88 -1.30 2.23
C ASP A 145 -12.15 -2.78 2.54
N SER A 146 -11.50 -3.67 1.79
CA SER A 146 -11.60 -5.12 1.92
C SER A 146 -10.25 -5.76 1.65
N VAL A 147 -9.62 -6.33 2.69
CA VAL A 147 -8.30 -6.95 2.59
C VAL A 147 -8.44 -8.47 2.68
N PRO A 148 -8.03 -9.22 1.65
CA PRO A 148 -8.07 -10.68 1.67
C PRO A 148 -6.90 -11.28 2.46
N PHE A 149 -7.17 -12.39 3.18
CA PHE A 149 -6.20 -13.22 3.87
C PHE A 149 -6.39 -14.70 3.52
N ALA A 150 -5.38 -15.53 3.81
CA ALA A 150 -5.41 -16.98 3.66
C ALA A 150 -5.96 -17.43 2.28
N GLY A 151 -5.39 -16.91 1.18
CA GLY A 151 -5.85 -17.26 -0.15
C GLY A 151 -7.30 -16.83 -0.44
N ASN A 152 -7.74 -15.72 0.11
CA ASN A 152 -9.10 -15.18 0.00
C ASN A 152 -10.20 -15.98 0.74
N GLN A 153 -9.82 -16.85 1.68
CA GLN A 153 -10.80 -17.55 2.54
C GLN A 153 -11.38 -16.64 3.61
N ILE A 154 -10.57 -15.71 4.10
CA ILE A 154 -10.91 -14.75 5.16
C ILE A 154 -10.72 -13.34 4.60
N ARG A 155 -11.60 -12.41 4.99
CA ARG A 155 -11.45 -10.99 4.68
C ARG A 155 -11.57 -10.13 5.92
N LEU A 156 -10.75 -9.08 5.94
CA LEU A 156 -10.93 -7.95 6.85
C LEU A 156 -11.69 -6.87 6.09
N LEU A 157 -12.86 -6.50 6.57
CA LEU A 157 -13.66 -5.40 6.04
C LEU A 157 -13.53 -4.18 6.93
N GLU A 158 -13.35 -3.01 6.32
CA GLU A 158 -13.59 -1.71 6.96
C GLU A 158 -14.97 -1.21 6.55
N ILE A 159 -15.87 -1.05 7.51
CA ILE A 159 -17.26 -0.70 7.28
C ILE A 159 -17.60 0.58 8.04
N LEU A 160 -18.18 1.57 7.36
CA LEU A 160 -18.73 2.77 7.99
C LEU A 160 -20.17 2.51 8.41
N ILE A 161 -20.51 2.76 9.66
CA ILE A 161 -21.87 2.69 10.17
C ILE A 161 -22.60 3.95 9.77
N LYS A 162 -23.57 3.79 8.85
CA LYS A 162 -24.46 4.87 8.40
C LYS A 162 -25.72 4.93 9.29
N ASP A 163 -26.45 6.02 9.22
CA ASP A 163 -27.69 6.29 9.96
C ASP A 163 -28.79 5.22 9.78
N ASN A 164 -28.83 4.57 8.62
CA ASN A 164 -29.79 3.49 8.32
C ASN A 164 -29.39 2.12 8.89
N CYS A 165 -28.27 2.01 9.59
CA CYS A 165 -27.81 0.74 10.13
C CYS A 165 -28.67 0.28 11.31
N LYS A 166 -29.28 -0.89 11.20
CA LYS A 166 -30.15 -1.49 12.23
C LYS A 166 -29.40 -1.93 13.49
N LEU A 167 -28.07 -1.85 13.50
CA LEU A 167 -27.22 -2.23 14.62
C LEU A 167 -26.89 -1.06 15.54
N ILE A 168 -27.27 0.17 15.19
CA ILE A 168 -27.02 1.35 16.03
C ILE A 168 -27.72 1.13 17.40
N ASN A 169 -26.99 1.47 18.48
CA ASN A 169 -27.42 1.29 19.87
C ASN A 169 -27.61 -0.16 20.30
N ILE A 170 -27.11 -1.14 19.55
CA ILE A 170 -27.11 -2.55 19.95
C ILE A 170 -25.77 -2.88 20.59
N LYS A 171 -25.79 -3.62 21.69
CA LYS A 171 -24.58 -4.12 22.34
C LYS A 171 -23.92 -5.25 21.55
N PHE A 172 -22.58 -5.29 21.56
CA PHE A 172 -21.84 -6.32 20.82
C PHE A 172 -22.20 -7.76 21.21
N ASN A 173 -22.54 -8.02 22.49
CA ASN A 173 -22.99 -9.33 22.92
C ASN A 173 -24.38 -9.76 22.36
N GLU A 174 -25.15 -8.82 21.85
CA GLU A 174 -26.47 -9.09 21.25
C GLU A 174 -26.36 -9.34 19.73
N LEU A 175 -25.24 -8.93 19.10
CA LEU A 175 -25.03 -9.14 17.67
C LEU A 175 -25.00 -10.63 17.32
N THR A 176 -24.31 -11.45 18.08
CA THR A 176 -24.25 -12.90 17.87
C THR A 176 -25.62 -13.56 17.99
N LYS A 177 -26.51 -13.03 18.85
CA LYS A 177 -27.89 -13.52 19.00
C LYS A 177 -28.77 -13.12 17.81
N LYS A 178 -28.57 -11.91 17.27
CA LYS A 178 -29.32 -11.41 16.11
C LYS A 178 -28.89 -12.06 14.79
N PHE A 179 -27.62 -12.42 14.68
CA PHE A 179 -27.02 -13.01 13.49
C PHE A 179 -26.25 -14.31 13.86
N PRO A 180 -26.97 -15.37 14.30
CA PRO A 180 -26.33 -16.58 14.82
C PRO A 180 -25.52 -17.35 13.77
N ASN A 181 -25.84 -17.16 12.49
CA ASN A 181 -25.17 -17.82 11.36
C ASN A 181 -24.07 -16.96 10.73
N LEU A 182 -23.83 -15.76 11.25
CA LEU A 182 -22.82 -14.86 10.70
C LEU A 182 -21.47 -15.13 11.39
N ASP A 183 -20.55 -15.72 10.63
CA ASP A 183 -19.17 -15.95 11.08
C ASP A 183 -18.34 -14.67 10.89
N ALA A 184 -18.60 -13.72 11.77
CA ALA A 184 -18.02 -12.38 11.71
C ALA A 184 -17.54 -11.93 13.11
N ASN A 185 -16.29 -11.46 13.19
CA ASN A 185 -15.70 -10.94 14.41
C ASN A 185 -15.28 -9.47 14.23
N ILE A 186 -15.84 -8.59 15.05
CA ILE A 186 -15.41 -7.19 15.11
C ILE A 186 -14.14 -7.11 15.95
N ILE A 187 -13.04 -6.68 15.36
CA ILE A 187 -11.73 -6.65 16.00
C ILE A 187 -11.30 -5.26 16.45
N ALA A 188 -11.82 -4.20 15.81
CA ALA A 188 -11.53 -2.83 16.19
C ALA A 188 -12.64 -1.89 15.77
N ILE A 189 -12.70 -0.74 16.44
CA ILE A 189 -13.58 0.38 16.12
C ILE A 189 -12.76 1.66 16.13
N ILE A 190 -13.00 2.51 15.14
CA ILE A 190 -12.55 3.91 15.15
C ILE A 190 -13.79 4.78 15.29
N ARG A 191 -13.82 5.57 16.37
CA ARG A 191 -14.89 6.51 16.69
C ARG A 191 -14.29 7.89 16.89
N GLY A 192 -14.51 8.79 15.93
CA GLY A 192 -13.76 10.04 15.85
C GLY A 192 -12.26 9.77 15.77
N ASP A 193 -11.48 10.34 16.67
CA ASP A 193 -10.02 10.17 16.74
C ASP A 193 -9.56 8.99 17.62
N LYS A 194 -10.49 8.22 18.19
CA LYS A 194 -10.17 7.12 19.09
C LYS A 194 -10.31 5.77 18.41
N SER A 195 -9.29 4.92 18.54
CA SER A 195 -9.31 3.53 18.13
C SER A 195 -9.30 2.62 19.36
N PHE A 196 -10.17 1.60 19.40
CA PHE A 196 -10.23 0.67 20.50
C PHE A 196 -10.77 -0.71 20.09
N ILE A 197 -10.46 -1.73 20.89
CA ILE A 197 -11.03 -3.07 20.75
C ILE A 197 -12.36 -3.07 21.52
N PRO A 198 -13.49 -3.39 20.86
CA PRO A 198 -14.81 -3.33 21.49
C PRO A 198 -14.97 -4.38 22.60
N LYS A 199 -15.60 -3.97 23.70
CA LYS A 199 -16.05 -4.86 24.77
C LYS A 199 -17.49 -5.33 24.50
N LYS A 200 -17.88 -6.43 25.11
CA LYS A 200 -19.23 -7.01 24.95
C LYS A 200 -20.37 -6.03 25.28
N THR A 201 -20.10 -5.06 26.14
CA THR A 201 -21.07 -4.05 26.61
C THR A 201 -21.09 -2.79 25.77
N ASP A 202 -20.13 -2.61 24.90
CA ASP A 202 -20.07 -1.42 24.03
C ASP A 202 -21.20 -1.46 22.99
N LEU A 203 -21.60 -0.27 22.55
CA LEU A 203 -22.67 -0.08 21.56
C LEU A 203 -22.09 0.31 20.22
N VAL A 204 -22.71 -0.14 19.15
CA VAL A 204 -22.48 0.38 17.79
C VAL A 204 -23.06 1.80 17.72
N GLN A 205 -22.32 2.75 17.18
CA GLN A 205 -22.78 4.12 16.99
C GLN A 205 -22.69 4.54 15.50
N GLU A 206 -23.49 5.50 15.15
CA GLU A 206 -23.39 6.14 13.83
C GLU A 206 -22.00 6.77 13.63
N ASN A 207 -21.49 6.72 12.40
CA ASN A 207 -20.15 7.17 12.02
C ASN A 207 -18.98 6.36 12.61
N ASP A 208 -19.25 5.25 13.31
CA ASP A 208 -18.19 4.29 13.65
C ASP A 208 -17.62 3.69 12.37
N LYS A 209 -16.29 3.62 12.27
CA LYS A 209 -15.61 2.74 11.33
C LYS A 209 -15.27 1.45 12.07
N ILE A 210 -15.87 0.35 11.65
CA ILE A 210 -15.65 -0.94 12.28
C ILE A 210 -14.78 -1.83 11.38
N TYR A 211 -13.89 -2.56 12.01
CA TYR A 211 -13.04 -3.56 11.36
C TYR A 211 -13.55 -4.95 11.73
N VAL A 212 -14.00 -5.68 10.70
CA VAL A 212 -14.64 -6.99 10.86
C VAL A 212 -13.87 -8.05 10.10
N ILE A 213 -13.48 -9.13 10.77
CA ILE A 213 -12.96 -10.33 10.13
C ILE A 213 -14.13 -11.25 9.83
N ILE A 214 -14.20 -11.72 8.58
CA ILE A 214 -15.29 -12.58 8.09
C ILE A 214 -14.76 -13.75 7.26
N ASN A 215 -15.59 -14.78 7.13
CA ASN A 215 -15.46 -15.73 6.03
C ASN A 215 -15.85 -15.03 4.72
N SER A 216 -15.04 -15.16 3.68
CA SER A 216 -15.27 -14.48 2.39
C SER A 216 -16.60 -14.83 1.73
N SER A 217 -17.11 -16.05 1.97
CA SER A 217 -18.42 -16.48 1.46
C SER A 217 -19.60 -15.72 2.07
N GLN A 218 -19.43 -15.12 3.25
CA GLN A 218 -20.46 -14.39 3.99
C GLN A 218 -20.36 -12.87 3.84
N MET A 219 -19.55 -12.37 2.92
CA MET A 219 -19.33 -10.94 2.74
C MET A 219 -20.63 -10.17 2.48
N GLY A 220 -21.48 -10.66 1.58
CA GLY A 220 -22.75 -10.01 1.26
C GLY A 220 -23.72 -9.97 2.44
N GLU A 221 -23.81 -11.06 3.23
CA GLU A 221 -24.66 -11.12 4.42
C GLU A 221 -24.14 -10.18 5.51
N THR A 222 -22.80 -10.13 5.69
CA THR A 222 -22.18 -9.21 6.63
C THR A 222 -22.46 -7.77 6.27
N LEU A 223 -22.18 -7.35 5.05
CA LEU A 223 -22.45 -5.98 4.59
C LEU A 223 -23.92 -5.60 4.79
N LYS A 224 -24.85 -6.49 4.44
CA LYS A 224 -26.28 -6.28 4.65
C LYS A 224 -26.65 -6.15 6.13
N ALA A 225 -26.03 -6.95 7.02
CA ALA A 225 -26.27 -6.84 8.47
C ALA A 225 -25.85 -5.46 8.99
N PHE A 226 -24.77 -4.88 8.44
CA PHE A 226 -24.29 -3.55 8.78
C PHE A 226 -24.96 -2.40 7.98
N GLY A 227 -26.07 -2.68 7.28
CA GLY A 227 -26.88 -1.66 6.61
C GLY A 227 -26.40 -1.32 5.19
N HIS A 228 -25.53 -2.11 4.60
CA HIS A 228 -25.04 -1.93 3.23
C HIS A 228 -25.73 -2.94 2.30
N GLU A 229 -26.66 -2.45 1.50
CA GLU A 229 -27.43 -3.26 0.53
C GLU A 229 -27.01 -2.98 -0.92
N GLU A 230 -25.84 -2.37 -1.12
CA GLU A 230 -25.28 -2.06 -2.43
C GLU A 230 -25.05 -3.36 -3.21
N LYS A 231 -25.54 -3.40 -4.45
CA LYS A 231 -25.38 -4.58 -5.30
C LYS A 231 -24.02 -4.59 -5.98
N ILE A 232 -23.39 -5.76 -6.07
CA ILE A 232 -22.17 -5.94 -6.87
C ILE A 232 -22.49 -5.54 -8.31
N SER A 233 -21.71 -4.61 -8.86
CA SER A 233 -21.88 -4.15 -10.24
C SER A 233 -21.53 -5.27 -11.22
N LYS A 234 -22.49 -5.68 -12.06
CA LYS A 234 -22.27 -6.71 -13.08
C LYS A 234 -21.63 -6.17 -14.36
N LYS A 235 -21.65 -4.84 -14.55
CA LYS A 235 -21.08 -4.17 -15.72
C LYS A 235 -20.25 -3.01 -15.26
N ILE A 236 -19.02 -2.93 -15.76
CA ILE A 236 -18.03 -1.90 -15.44
C ILE A 236 -17.62 -1.23 -16.75
N LEU A 237 -17.63 0.10 -16.78
CA LEU A 237 -17.10 0.88 -17.87
C LEU A 237 -15.75 1.47 -17.43
N ILE A 238 -14.67 1.12 -18.15
CA ILE A 238 -13.34 1.67 -17.90
C ILE A 238 -13.07 2.74 -18.96
N ILE A 239 -12.80 3.95 -18.52
CA ILE A 239 -12.41 5.07 -19.39
C ILE A 239 -10.94 5.34 -19.20
N GLY A 240 -10.13 5.03 -20.21
CA GLY A 240 -8.67 5.12 -20.20
C GLY A 240 -7.99 3.75 -20.15
N GLY A 241 -7.21 3.45 -21.21
CA GLY A 241 -6.47 2.18 -21.37
C GLY A 241 -5.01 2.26 -20.92
N GLY A 242 -4.68 3.14 -19.96
CA GLY A 242 -3.34 3.18 -19.35
C GLY A 242 -3.08 1.97 -18.42
N ASN A 243 -1.89 1.95 -17.80
CA ASN A 243 -1.46 0.80 -16.98
C ASN A 243 -2.46 0.42 -15.87
N ILE A 244 -3.15 1.37 -15.26
CA ILE A 244 -4.18 1.08 -14.25
C ILE A 244 -5.40 0.42 -14.89
N GLY A 245 -5.94 1.00 -15.97
CA GLY A 245 -7.11 0.47 -16.65
C GLY A 245 -6.86 -0.89 -17.31
N TYR A 246 -5.63 -1.15 -17.75
CA TYR A 246 -5.23 -2.45 -18.29
C TYR A 246 -5.17 -3.54 -17.21
N ASN A 247 -4.75 -3.20 -15.99
CA ASN A 247 -4.63 -4.16 -14.87
C ASN A 247 -5.93 -4.35 -14.09
N LEU A 248 -6.95 -3.54 -14.35
CA LEU A 248 -8.27 -3.63 -13.73
C LEU A 248 -9.17 -4.60 -14.49
#